data_4dd77652d2aa0c973126431418fa7baf
#
_entry.id   4dd77652d2aa0c973126431418fa7baf
#
_cell.length_a   1.000
_cell.length_b   1.000
_cell.length_c   1.000
_cell.angle_alpha   90.00
_cell.angle_beta   90.00
_cell.angle_gamma   90.00
#
_symmetry.space_group_name_H-M   'P 1'
#
loop_
_entity.id
_entity.type
_entity.pdbx_description
1 polymer ?
#
loop_
_entity_poly.entity_id
_entity_poly.type
_entity_poly.pdbx_seq_one_letter_code
_entity_poly.pdbx_strand_id
1 'polypeptide(L)'
;RGLKKDLLSLDVTELSATENLIHPGEYVLKAQELLSNLYGSDKSYILTGGSTSAIHSMICAGVKPGGTLLSAGDCHMSVINTCALLGINLKLFPKEIDSSFSVPKGTGTLKEHLTDDIDAVIITSPNYYGICSDIKNTAEECHAKNIPLLVDEAHGAHFIASNLFPQTAVKYADAVCQ
;
A
#
# COMPACT_ATOMS: atom_id res chain seq x y z
N ARG A 1 -7.79 -3.55 31.32
CA ARG A 1 -8.60 -3.20 32.52
C ARG A 1 -8.09 -1.87 33.04
N GLY A 2 -8.86 -0.79 33.06
CA GLY A 2 -8.51 0.48 33.72
C GLY A 2 -8.48 1.74 32.84
N LEU A 3 -8.63 1.67 31.54
CA LEU A 3 -8.60 2.84 30.63
C LEU A 3 -9.96 3.56 30.46
N LYS A 4 -10.95 3.26 31.29
CA LYS A 4 -12.34 3.62 30.99
C LYS A 4 -12.78 5.04 31.35
N LYS A 5 -12.09 5.79 32.19
CA LYS A 5 -12.50 7.15 32.55
C LYS A 5 -11.51 8.25 32.11
N ASP A 6 -10.27 7.91 31.96
CA ASP A 6 -9.23 8.91 31.73
C ASP A 6 -8.84 9.07 30.24
N LEU A 7 -9.37 8.23 29.35
CA LEU A 7 -9.02 8.31 27.91
C LEU A 7 -9.46 9.65 27.29
N LEU A 8 -10.67 10.12 27.65
CA LEU A 8 -11.16 11.41 27.17
C LEU A 8 -10.41 12.61 27.77
N SER A 9 -9.79 12.43 28.94
CA SER A 9 -8.95 13.48 29.53
C SER A 9 -7.56 13.56 28.90
N LEU A 10 -7.15 12.53 28.15
CA LEU A 10 -5.93 12.50 27.36
C LEU A 10 -6.13 13.02 25.93
N ASP A 11 -7.41 13.17 25.52
CA ASP A 11 -7.73 13.74 24.22
C ASP A 11 -7.49 15.25 24.25
N VAL A 12 -6.50 15.69 23.55
CA VAL A 12 -6.08 17.09 23.47
C VAL A 12 -6.09 17.55 22.02
N THR A 13 -6.42 18.81 21.82
CA THR A 13 -6.34 19.43 20.49
C THR A 13 -4.88 19.61 20.04
N GLU A 14 -4.68 20.05 18.83
CA GLU A 14 -3.38 20.36 18.21
C GLU A 14 -2.72 21.55 18.90
N LEU A 15 -1.92 21.28 19.93
CA LEU A 15 -1.07 22.23 20.61
C LEU A 15 0.35 22.10 20.10
N SER A 16 1.17 23.11 20.34
CA SER A 16 2.60 23.07 19.96
C SER A 16 3.36 21.83 20.52
N ALA A 17 2.89 21.30 21.67
CA ALA A 17 3.48 20.12 22.30
C ALA A 17 2.87 18.78 21.82
N THR A 18 1.74 18.79 21.13
CA THR A 18 1.05 17.58 20.64
C THR A 18 1.16 17.39 19.13
N GLU A 19 1.67 18.42 18.44
CA GLU A 19 1.91 18.44 16.99
C GLU A 19 0.66 18.13 16.12
N ASN A 20 0.87 17.98 14.83
CA ASN A 20 -0.15 17.75 13.84
C ASN A 20 0.42 16.87 12.71
N LEU A 21 -0.28 15.80 12.31
CA LEU A 21 0.19 14.91 11.25
C LEU A 21 0.20 15.55 9.85
N ILE A 22 -0.61 16.59 9.61
CA ILE A 22 -0.65 17.30 8.32
C ILE A 22 0.53 18.30 8.23
N HIS A 23 0.88 18.90 9.36
CA HIS A 23 2.01 19.80 9.51
C HIS A 23 2.91 19.28 10.64
N PRO A 24 3.65 18.19 10.38
CA PRO A 24 4.40 17.48 11.41
C PRO A 24 5.50 18.34 12.00
N GLY A 25 5.59 18.37 13.32
CA GLY A 25 6.68 18.97 14.06
C GLY A 25 7.83 17.99 14.30
N GLU A 26 8.69 18.30 15.26
CA GLU A 26 9.92 17.56 15.52
C GLU A 26 9.69 16.07 15.84
N TYR A 27 8.72 15.75 16.71
CA TYR A 27 8.51 14.38 17.18
C TYR A 27 7.91 13.50 16.10
N VAL A 28 6.92 14.00 15.35
CA VAL A 28 6.30 13.25 14.24
C VAL A 28 7.30 13.05 13.11
N LEU A 29 8.07 14.09 12.74
CA LEU A 29 9.14 13.97 11.74
C LEU A 29 10.19 12.94 12.15
N LYS A 30 10.60 12.95 13.43
CA LYS A 30 11.55 11.97 13.94
C LYS A 30 11.01 10.54 13.91
N ALA A 31 9.73 10.34 14.23
CA ALA A 31 9.09 9.05 14.13
C ALA A 31 9.03 8.55 12.67
N GLN A 32 8.70 9.42 11.73
CA GLN A 32 8.69 9.09 10.29
C GLN A 32 10.09 8.76 9.78
N GLU A 33 11.13 9.49 10.23
CA GLU A 33 12.53 9.19 9.91
C GLU A 33 12.97 7.81 10.44
N LEU A 34 12.58 7.47 11.68
CA LEU A 34 12.87 6.17 12.27
C LEU A 34 12.17 5.03 11.49
N LEU A 35 10.93 5.23 11.05
CA LEU A 35 10.23 4.29 10.18
C LEU A 35 10.92 4.14 8.84
N SER A 36 11.33 5.23 8.21
CA SER A 36 12.07 5.20 6.94
C SER A 36 13.37 4.40 7.07
N ASN A 37 14.12 4.64 8.15
CA ASN A 37 15.36 3.90 8.41
C ASN A 37 15.10 2.41 8.69
N LEU A 38 14.01 2.08 9.42
CA LEU A 38 13.66 0.70 9.74
C LEU A 38 13.30 -0.09 8.48
N TYR A 39 12.48 0.47 7.60
CA TYR A 39 12.00 -0.20 6.39
C TYR A 39 12.92 -0.01 5.18
N GLY A 40 13.85 0.93 5.24
CA GLY A 40 14.73 1.28 4.12
C GLY A 40 14.00 2.03 3.01
N SER A 41 12.97 2.82 3.35
CA SER A 41 12.24 3.68 2.43
C SER A 41 12.85 5.08 2.38
N ASP A 42 12.68 5.79 1.26
CA ASP A 42 13.09 7.20 1.15
C ASP A 42 12.29 8.09 2.10
N LYS A 43 10.99 7.81 2.25
CA LYS A 43 10.09 8.51 3.17
C LYS A 43 9.01 7.58 3.71
N SER A 44 8.62 7.81 4.96
CA SER A 44 7.49 7.15 5.60
C SER A 44 6.53 8.19 6.17
N TYR A 45 5.23 7.89 6.09
CA TYR A 45 4.17 8.76 6.60
C TYR A 45 3.29 7.98 7.57
N ILE A 46 2.95 8.60 8.70
CA ILE A 46 2.03 8.03 9.67
C ILE A 46 0.62 8.53 9.33
N LEU A 47 -0.31 7.60 9.15
CA LEU A 47 -1.71 7.88 8.82
C LEU A 47 -2.63 7.31 9.88
N THR A 48 -3.65 8.08 10.28
CA THR A 48 -4.62 7.65 11.30
C THR A 48 -5.84 6.94 10.74
N GLY A 49 -6.05 7.00 9.43
CA GLY A 49 -7.19 6.38 8.74
C GLY A 49 -6.97 4.91 8.33
N GLY A 50 -5.89 4.26 8.83
CA GLY A 50 -5.53 2.89 8.49
C GLY A 50 -5.07 2.71 7.04
N SER A 51 -4.83 1.45 6.65
CA SER A 51 -4.39 1.10 5.28
C SER A 51 -5.33 1.60 4.19
N THR A 52 -6.63 1.73 4.48
CA THR A 52 -7.59 2.34 3.55
C THR A 52 -7.19 3.74 3.15
N SER A 53 -6.82 4.62 4.10
CA SER A 53 -6.41 5.97 3.76
C SER A 53 -5.03 6.02 3.09
N ALA A 54 -4.15 5.08 3.41
CA ALA A 54 -2.88 4.92 2.71
C ALA A 54 -3.09 4.54 1.23
N ILE A 55 -3.96 3.57 0.96
CA ILE A 55 -4.32 3.15 -0.40
C ILE A 55 -4.92 4.32 -1.19
N HIS A 56 -5.84 5.09 -0.58
CA HIS A 56 -6.39 6.30 -1.21
C HIS A 56 -5.27 7.28 -1.58
N SER A 57 -4.35 7.55 -0.65
CA SER A 57 -3.23 8.48 -0.87
C SER A 57 -2.29 8.03 -1.97
N MET A 58 -1.92 6.73 -1.98
CA MET A 58 -1.06 6.16 -3.03
C MET A 58 -1.69 6.25 -4.41
N ILE A 59 -2.97 5.91 -4.54
CA ILE A 59 -3.69 5.99 -5.82
C ILE A 59 -3.82 7.45 -6.28
N CYS A 60 -4.16 8.38 -5.36
CA CYS A 60 -4.21 9.81 -5.68
C CYS A 60 -2.86 10.36 -6.17
N ALA A 61 -1.75 9.85 -5.62
CA ALA A 61 -0.41 10.28 -6.02
C ALA A 61 0.04 9.67 -7.35
N GLY A 62 -0.37 8.41 -7.61
CA GLY A 62 0.09 7.64 -8.77
C GLY A 62 -0.77 7.79 -10.02
N VAL A 63 -2.06 8.19 -9.89
CA VAL A 63 -2.99 8.22 -11.02
C VAL A 63 -3.76 9.54 -11.05
N LYS A 64 -3.79 10.18 -12.21
CA LYS A 64 -4.58 11.41 -12.43
C LYS A 64 -6.08 11.10 -12.55
N PRO A 65 -6.98 12.04 -12.20
CA PRO A 65 -8.40 11.91 -12.52
C PRO A 65 -8.62 11.59 -14.01
N GLY A 66 -9.43 10.58 -14.31
CA GLY A 66 -9.64 10.08 -15.67
C GLY A 66 -8.54 9.15 -16.20
N GLY A 67 -7.44 8.96 -15.46
CA GLY A 67 -6.39 8.00 -15.78
C GLY A 67 -6.80 6.55 -15.52
N THR A 68 -5.88 5.62 -15.72
CA THR A 68 -6.14 4.17 -15.62
C THR A 68 -5.25 3.51 -14.58
N LEU A 69 -5.86 2.86 -13.60
CA LEU A 69 -5.21 1.99 -12.62
C LEU A 69 -5.42 0.53 -13.02
N LEU A 70 -4.33 -0.23 -13.12
CA LEU A 70 -4.39 -1.68 -13.28
C LEU A 70 -4.28 -2.36 -11.92
N SER A 71 -5.17 -3.29 -11.61
CA SER A 71 -5.17 -4.03 -10.35
C SER A 71 -5.46 -5.50 -10.55
N ALA A 72 -4.99 -6.33 -9.63
CA ALA A 72 -5.43 -7.72 -9.55
C ALA A 72 -6.90 -7.84 -9.14
N GLY A 73 -7.57 -8.87 -9.60
CA GLY A 73 -9.00 -9.09 -9.32
C GLY A 73 -9.33 -9.39 -7.84
N ASP A 74 -8.32 -9.62 -7.00
CA ASP A 74 -8.46 -9.84 -5.55
C ASP A 74 -8.06 -8.60 -4.71
N CYS A 75 -8.04 -7.42 -5.30
CA CYS A 75 -7.74 -6.18 -4.59
C CYS A 75 -8.79 -5.86 -3.52
N HIS A 76 -8.37 -5.15 -2.48
CA HIS A 76 -9.28 -4.70 -1.43
C HIS A 76 -10.30 -3.67 -1.95
N MET A 77 -11.49 -3.64 -1.36
CA MET A 77 -12.57 -2.70 -1.74
C MET A 77 -12.14 -1.23 -1.72
N SER A 78 -11.15 -0.84 -0.91
CA SER A 78 -10.62 0.52 -0.90
C SER A 78 -10.07 0.96 -2.25
N VAL A 79 -9.46 0.06 -3.02
CA VAL A 79 -8.98 0.34 -4.38
C VAL A 79 -10.15 0.70 -5.29
N ILE A 80 -11.19 -0.13 -5.30
CA ILE A 80 -12.40 0.07 -6.13
C ILE A 80 -13.09 1.37 -5.75
N ASN A 81 -13.30 1.59 -4.44
CA ASN A 81 -13.95 2.79 -3.93
C ASN A 81 -13.16 4.06 -4.25
N THR A 82 -11.82 4.00 -4.19
CA THR A 82 -10.97 5.14 -4.56
C THR A 82 -11.11 5.48 -6.03
N CYS A 83 -11.06 4.47 -6.91
CA CYS A 83 -11.23 4.67 -8.34
C CYS A 83 -12.61 5.31 -8.66
N ALA A 84 -13.67 4.81 -8.03
CA ALA A 84 -15.01 5.36 -8.20
C ALA A 84 -15.11 6.82 -7.70
N LEU A 85 -14.50 7.13 -6.55
CA LEU A 85 -14.52 8.47 -5.95
C LEU A 85 -13.75 9.49 -6.80
N LEU A 86 -12.62 9.09 -7.37
CA LEU A 86 -11.71 9.97 -8.12
C LEU A 86 -11.94 9.98 -9.63
N GLY A 87 -12.90 9.20 -10.13
CA GLY A 87 -13.13 9.06 -11.57
C GLY A 87 -11.97 8.40 -12.31
N ILE A 88 -11.28 7.45 -11.67
CA ILE A 88 -10.18 6.68 -12.24
C ILE A 88 -10.75 5.43 -12.92
N ASN A 89 -10.26 5.10 -14.11
CA ASN A 89 -10.62 3.88 -14.82
C ASN A 89 -9.89 2.70 -14.17
N LEU A 90 -10.63 1.76 -13.57
CA LEU A 90 -10.05 0.56 -13.00
C LEU A 90 -10.08 -0.58 -14.02
N LYS A 91 -8.91 -1.06 -14.40
CA LYS A 91 -8.74 -2.31 -15.15
C LYS A 91 -8.34 -3.43 -14.20
N LEU A 92 -8.98 -4.57 -14.33
CA LEU A 92 -8.68 -5.75 -13.51
C LEU A 92 -8.07 -6.84 -14.39
N PHE A 93 -6.95 -7.41 -13.93
CA PHE A 93 -6.43 -8.65 -14.50
C PHE A 93 -6.79 -9.85 -13.62
N PRO A 94 -7.07 -11.02 -14.23
CA PRO A 94 -7.42 -12.21 -13.48
C PRO A 94 -6.18 -12.78 -12.79
N LYS A 95 -6.38 -13.37 -11.60
CA LYS A 95 -5.38 -14.23 -10.96
C LYS A 95 -5.69 -15.70 -11.22
N GLU A 96 -4.64 -16.49 -11.32
CA GLU A 96 -4.80 -17.94 -11.28
C GLU A 96 -5.35 -18.38 -9.92
N ILE A 97 -6.20 -19.38 -9.95
CA ILE A 97 -6.74 -20.01 -8.74
C ILE A 97 -5.99 -21.32 -8.48
N ASP A 98 -5.51 -21.51 -7.26
CA ASP A 98 -4.98 -22.79 -6.84
C ASP A 98 -6.13 -23.82 -6.75
N SER A 99 -6.02 -24.88 -7.51
CA SER A 99 -7.08 -25.89 -7.61
C SER A 99 -7.26 -26.74 -6.34
N SER A 100 -6.23 -26.82 -5.49
CA SER A 100 -6.27 -27.61 -4.26
C SER A 100 -6.98 -26.88 -3.13
N PHE A 101 -6.79 -25.55 -3.06
CA PHE A 101 -7.31 -24.73 -1.97
C PHE A 101 -8.40 -23.73 -2.42
N SER A 102 -8.63 -23.60 -3.74
CA SER A 102 -9.58 -22.65 -4.33
C SER A 102 -9.32 -21.20 -3.91
N VAL A 103 -8.04 -20.82 -3.79
CA VAL A 103 -7.58 -19.47 -3.41
C VAL A 103 -6.80 -18.83 -4.54
N PRO A 104 -6.83 -17.49 -4.67
CA PRO A 104 -6.00 -16.79 -5.64
C PRO A 104 -4.52 -17.02 -5.35
N LYS A 105 -3.75 -17.39 -6.36
CA LYS A 105 -2.29 -17.45 -6.30
C LYS A 105 -1.67 -16.04 -6.22
N GLY A 106 -0.35 -15.96 -6.04
CA GLY A 106 0.39 -14.71 -6.20
C GLY A 106 0.19 -14.11 -7.61
N THR A 107 0.49 -12.84 -7.75
CA THR A 107 0.49 -12.18 -9.05
C THR A 107 1.51 -12.87 -9.96
N GLY A 108 1.06 -13.35 -11.12
CA GLY A 108 1.91 -13.85 -12.17
C GLY A 108 2.53 -12.72 -12.99
N THR A 109 2.91 -12.99 -14.24
CA THR A 109 3.43 -11.96 -15.14
C THR A 109 2.36 -10.93 -15.49
N LEU A 110 2.74 -9.65 -15.49
CA LEU A 110 1.89 -8.53 -15.88
C LEU A 110 2.08 -8.08 -17.33
N LYS A 111 3.07 -8.58 -18.03
CA LYS A 111 3.49 -8.09 -19.35
C LYS A 111 2.35 -7.90 -20.35
N GLU A 112 1.41 -8.85 -20.37
CA GLU A 112 0.29 -8.83 -21.32
C GLU A 112 -0.79 -7.79 -20.94
N HIS A 113 -0.81 -7.35 -19.68
CA HIS A 113 -1.77 -6.40 -19.14
C HIS A 113 -1.23 -4.95 -19.09
N LEU A 114 0.09 -4.77 -19.19
CA LEU A 114 0.74 -3.46 -19.17
C LEU A 114 0.64 -2.78 -20.54
N THR A 115 -0.52 -2.19 -20.83
CA THR A 115 -0.79 -1.41 -22.05
C THR A 115 -0.38 0.06 -21.85
N ASP A 116 -0.23 0.82 -22.95
CA ASP A 116 0.28 2.20 -22.91
C ASP A 116 -0.64 3.21 -22.20
N ASP A 117 -1.88 2.83 -21.92
CA ASP A 117 -2.86 3.64 -21.21
C ASP A 117 -2.91 3.38 -19.69
N ILE A 118 -2.00 2.57 -19.14
CA ILE A 118 -1.87 2.32 -17.70
C ILE A 118 -0.99 3.39 -17.06
N ASP A 119 -1.53 4.14 -16.09
CA ASP A 119 -0.78 5.15 -15.32
C ASP A 119 -0.08 4.55 -14.10
N ALA A 120 -0.67 3.55 -13.45
CA ALA A 120 -0.08 2.84 -12.31
C ALA A 120 -0.62 1.42 -12.19
N VAL A 121 0.12 0.58 -11.48
CA VAL A 121 -0.31 -0.77 -11.07
C VAL A 121 -0.44 -0.81 -9.56
N ILE A 122 -1.50 -1.44 -9.03
CA ILE A 122 -1.62 -1.77 -7.62
C ILE A 122 -1.86 -3.26 -7.42
N ILE A 123 -1.11 -3.88 -6.52
CA ILE A 123 -1.31 -5.28 -6.13
C ILE A 123 -1.37 -5.41 -4.60
N THR A 124 -2.07 -6.44 -4.13
CA THR A 124 -2.12 -6.82 -2.70
C THR A 124 -1.19 -8.00 -2.46
N SER A 125 -0.19 -7.82 -1.59
CA SER A 125 0.79 -8.86 -1.23
C SER A 125 1.37 -8.62 0.17
N PRO A 126 1.16 -9.55 1.12
CA PRO A 126 0.40 -10.78 0.97
C PRO A 126 -1.09 -10.51 0.74
N ASN A 127 -1.77 -11.42 0.03
CA ASN A 127 -3.21 -11.34 -0.11
C ASN A 127 -3.92 -11.81 1.17
N TYR A 128 -5.27 -11.80 1.17
CA TYR A 128 -6.08 -12.20 2.33
C TYR A 128 -5.78 -13.62 2.85
N TYR A 129 -5.27 -14.50 2.00
CA TYR A 129 -4.91 -15.89 2.34
C TYR A 129 -3.44 -16.05 2.74
N GLY A 130 -2.68 -14.95 2.86
CA GLY A 130 -1.26 -14.98 3.20
C GLY A 130 -0.33 -15.34 2.03
N ILE A 131 -0.85 -15.38 0.81
CA ILE A 131 -0.05 -15.69 -0.38
C ILE A 131 0.66 -14.43 -0.89
N CYS A 132 1.98 -14.51 -1.00
CA CYS A 132 2.81 -13.43 -1.49
C CYS A 132 3.02 -13.52 -3.01
N SER A 133 3.08 -12.36 -3.65
CA SER A 133 3.47 -12.22 -5.06
C SER A 133 4.98 -12.03 -5.19
N ASP A 134 5.54 -12.31 -6.37
CA ASP A 134 6.92 -11.95 -6.70
C ASP A 134 6.99 -10.45 -7.01
N ILE A 135 7.11 -9.64 -5.92
CA ILE A 135 7.15 -8.18 -6.02
C ILE A 135 8.31 -7.69 -6.86
N LYS A 136 9.47 -8.34 -6.74
CA LYS A 136 10.66 -7.95 -7.50
C LYS A 136 10.42 -8.05 -9.00
N ASN A 137 9.96 -9.20 -9.48
CA ASN A 137 9.66 -9.39 -10.89
C ASN A 137 8.54 -8.46 -11.36
N THR A 138 7.49 -8.30 -10.53
CA THR A 138 6.38 -7.37 -10.83
C THR A 138 6.88 -5.92 -11.00
N ALA A 139 7.78 -5.47 -10.12
CA ALA A 139 8.38 -4.15 -10.21
C ALA A 139 9.24 -3.99 -11.47
N GLU A 140 10.08 -5.00 -11.79
CA GLU A 140 10.90 -5.00 -13.01
C GLU A 140 10.03 -4.88 -14.27
N GLU A 141 8.91 -5.59 -14.35
CA GLU A 141 7.96 -5.51 -15.48
C GLU A 141 7.30 -4.12 -15.59
N CYS A 142 6.86 -3.53 -14.47
CA CYS A 142 6.26 -2.21 -14.42
C CYS A 142 7.27 -1.11 -14.80
N HIS A 143 8.43 -1.12 -14.15
CA HIS A 143 9.48 -0.11 -14.36
C HIS A 143 10.08 -0.15 -15.77
N ALA A 144 10.12 -1.32 -16.41
CA ALA A 144 10.52 -1.43 -17.83
C ALA A 144 9.61 -0.62 -18.77
N LYS A 145 8.40 -0.28 -18.32
CA LYS A 145 7.44 0.57 -19.04
C LYS A 145 7.25 1.97 -18.41
N ASN A 146 8.07 2.32 -17.42
CA ASN A 146 7.94 3.55 -16.63
C ASN A 146 6.56 3.67 -15.93
N ILE A 147 5.96 2.56 -15.53
CA ILE A 147 4.70 2.51 -14.80
C ILE A 147 5.03 2.29 -13.31
N PRO A 148 4.57 3.14 -12.39
CA PRO A 148 4.80 2.95 -10.97
C PRO A 148 4.02 1.74 -10.42
N LEU A 149 4.67 1.00 -9.50
CA LEU A 149 4.07 -0.09 -8.75
C LEU A 149 3.70 0.36 -7.34
N LEU A 150 2.43 0.25 -7.01
CA LEU A 150 1.87 0.47 -5.69
C LEU A 150 1.59 -0.89 -5.04
N VAL A 151 1.90 -1.07 -3.76
CA VAL A 151 1.65 -2.35 -3.08
C VAL A 151 0.84 -2.13 -1.80
N ASP A 152 -0.30 -2.80 -1.74
CA ASP A 152 -1.05 -3.00 -0.51
C ASP A 152 -0.42 -4.15 0.26
N GLU A 153 0.44 -3.82 1.22
CA GLU A 153 1.13 -4.75 2.14
C GLU A 153 0.54 -4.68 3.55
N ALA A 154 -0.75 -4.34 3.69
CA ALA A 154 -1.42 -4.21 4.99
C ALA A 154 -1.28 -5.46 5.89
N HIS A 155 -1.11 -6.63 5.31
CA HIS A 155 -0.88 -7.89 6.04
C HIS A 155 0.59 -8.27 6.17
N GLY A 156 1.53 -7.47 5.67
CA GLY A 156 2.97 -7.78 5.60
C GLY A 156 3.89 -6.91 6.45
N ALA A 157 3.37 -5.98 7.25
CA ALA A 157 4.19 -5.07 8.08
C ALA A 157 5.23 -5.78 8.96
N HIS A 158 4.96 -7.01 9.37
CA HIS A 158 5.86 -7.83 10.19
C HIS A 158 7.01 -8.46 9.41
N PHE A 159 7.03 -8.40 8.09
CA PHE A 159 8.08 -9.04 7.27
C PHE A 159 9.47 -8.51 7.58
N ILE A 160 9.57 -7.24 7.98
CA ILE A 160 10.83 -6.64 8.40
C ILE A 160 11.43 -7.27 9.67
N ALA A 161 10.62 -7.96 10.47
CA ALA A 161 11.04 -8.47 11.78
C ALA A 161 11.96 -9.70 11.70
N SER A 162 11.99 -10.43 10.58
CA SER A 162 12.80 -11.66 10.46
C SER A 162 13.08 -12.04 9.01
N ASN A 163 14.28 -12.51 8.73
CA ASN A 163 14.67 -13.08 7.43
C ASN A 163 13.97 -14.41 7.10
N LEU A 164 13.14 -14.95 7.99
CA LEU A 164 12.29 -16.12 7.72
C LEU A 164 11.04 -15.74 6.92
N PHE A 165 10.66 -14.46 6.91
CA PHE A 165 9.56 -13.94 6.11
C PHE A 165 10.02 -13.54 4.71
N PRO A 166 9.10 -13.43 3.75
CA PRO A 166 9.38 -12.79 2.47
C PRO A 166 9.94 -11.38 2.65
N GLN A 167 10.65 -10.88 1.65
CA GLN A 167 11.09 -9.49 1.67
C GLN A 167 9.89 -8.56 1.55
N THR A 168 9.91 -7.46 2.33
CA THR A 168 8.90 -6.40 2.20
C THR A 168 8.92 -5.76 0.82
N ALA A 169 7.75 -5.34 0.34
CA ALA A 169 7.58 -4.65 -0.94
C ALA A 169 8.31 -3.31 -1.01
N VAL A 170 8.60 -2.68 0.13
CA VAL A 170 9.29 -1.37 0.23
C VAL A 170 10.58 -1.33 -0.57
N LYS A 171 11.23 -2.47 -0.72
CA LYS A 171 12.51 -2.55 -1.46
C LYS A 171 12.39 -2.39 -2.97
N TYR A 172 11.21 -2.59 -3.52
CA TYR A 172 11.01 -2.71 -4.97
C TYR A 172 9.91 -1.80 -5.52
N ALA A 173 8.89 -1.52 -4.71
CA ALA A 173 7.73 -0.74 -5.12
C ALA A 173 7.95 0.76 -4.92
N ASP A 174 7.22 1.59 -5.68
CA ASP A 174 7.28 3.05 -5.60
C ASP A 174 6.50 3.59 -4.39
N ALA A 175 5.43 2.91 -4.00
CA ALA A 175 4.72 3.19 -2.75
C ALA A 175 4.14 1.91 -2.14
N VAL A 176 4.20 1.83 -0.81
CA VAL A 176 3.71 0.68 -0.04
C VAL A 176 2.87 1.16 1.13
N CYS A 177 1.71 0.57 1.35
CA CYS A 177 0.96 0.74 2.59
C CYS A 177 1.10 -0.51 3.48
N GLN A 178 1.24 -0.25 4.79
CA GLN A 178 1.36 -1.29 5.81
C GLN A 178 0.46 -1.01 6.99
#